data_a57e2716c9ca1fc6f5c39a8c03948867
#
_entry.id   a57e2716c9ca1fc6f5c39a8c03948867
#
_cell.length_a   1.000
_cell.length_b   1.000
_cell.length_c   1.000
_cell.angle_alpha   90.00
_cell.angle_beta   90.00
_cell.angle_gamma   90.00
#
_symmetry.space_group_name_H-M   'P 1'
#
loop_
_entity.id
_entity.type
_entity.pdbx_description
1 polymer ?
#
loop_
_entity_poly.entity_id
_entity_poly.type
_entity_poly.pdbx_seq_one_letter_code
_entity_poly.pdbx_strand_id
1 'polypeptide(L)'
;TYNNSLAQGKKLVADNVKQILRAFNNECEAIIDKVKFNNVESIRKRLIKSCEDLNKLNAKMQISITPSYLDLKLQELNLCYEYAIKKQEEKEEQKRIREEQREAQKLQREIEEARRTSEKERSHYRNALHRLEIQMQSANEIERTILEERRLEVQRQLDNIEEEIRKIDYREANQRAGYVYIISNIGSFGENIYKIGMTRRLEPMDRVDELGDASVPFAFDVHAMIFSDDAPALEAALHRAFDDRKVNMVNTRREFFHVTLEEIEAVVKQNFDKTVEFTKIPNAEQYRESQMRRRQSGQGELVRQDAAETVQAAPPSPAQTTPAQTAPASSVPHVSQAQLDPSKQYLRSKWGIYEMPNPYTVCLVKGPRKDLKLVATV
;
A
#
# COMPACT_ATOMS: atom_id res chain seq x y z
N THR A 1 -2.81 -54.72 34.98
CA THR A 1 -1.46 -55.27 35.24
C THR A 1 -0.75 -55.49 33.95
N TYR A 2 0.54 -55.14 33.85
CA TYR A 2 1.41 -55.46 32.73
C TYR A 2 2.44 -56.46 33.19
N ASN A 3 2.63 -57.55 32.46
CA ASN A 3 3.48 -58.70 32.87
C ASN A 3 3.21 -59.19 34.33
N ASN A 4 1.97 -59.31 34.68
CA ASN A 4 1.49 -59.69 36.01
C ASN A 4 1.95 -58.77 37.19
N SER A 5 2.49 -57.60 36.91
CA SER A 5 2.92 -56.60 37.90
C SER A 5 2.09 -55.34 37.84
N LEU A 6 1.51 -54.92 38.94
CA LEU A 6 0.74 -53.67 39.05
C LEU A 6 1.67 -52.45 38.97
N ALA A 7 2.89 -52.55 39.52
CA ALA A 7 3.87 -51.47 39.50
C ALA A 7 4.35 -51.18 38.08
N GLN A 8 4.64 -52.23 37.28
CA GLN A 8 5.03 -52.03 35.88
C GLN A 8 3.88 -51.49 35.05
N GLY A 9 2.62 -51.88 35.30
CA GLY A 9 1.47 -51.33 34.65
C GLY A 9 1.28 -49.84 34.94
N LYS A 10 1.41 -49.40 36.18
CA LYS A 10 1.37 -47.98 36.56
C LYS A 10 2.46 -47.18 35.90
N LYS A 11 3.71 -47.70 35.86
CA LYS A 11 4.83 -47.04 35.21
C LYS A 11 4.57 -46.88 33.68
N LEU A 12 4.09 -47.90 33.01
CA LEU A 12 3.75 -47.85 31.59
C LEU A 12 2.70 -46.77 31.28
N VAL A 13 1.63 -46.68 32.08
CA VAL A 13 0.60 -45.63 31.95
C VAL A 13 1.24 -44.24 32.14
N ALA A 14 2.02 -44.07 33.19
CA ALA A 14 2.71 -42.78 33.48
C ALA A 14 3.65 -42.34 32.32
N ASP A 15 4.40 -43.28 31.76
CA ASP A 15 5.29 -42.98 30.64
C ASP A 15 4.52 -42.65 29.36
N ASN A 16 3.40 -43.33 29.08
CA ASN A 16 2.55 -42.98 27.94
C ASN A 16 1.85 -41.61 28.14
N VAL A 17 1.42 -41.26 29.37
CA VAL A 17 0.87 -39.92 29.65
C VAL A 17 1.93 -38.84 29.38
N LYS A 18 3.16 -39.04 29.82
CA LYS A 18 4.28 -38.12 29.51
C LYS A 18 4.52 -37.98 28.02
N GLN A 19 4.45 -39.08 27.30
CA GLN A 19 4.68 -39.09 25.85
C GLN A 19 3.61 -38.31 25.10
N ILE A 20 2.33 -38.54 25.36
CA ILE A 20 1.22 -37.83 24.69
C ILE A 20 1.25 -36.32 25.02
N LEU A 21 1.49 -35.96 26.29
CA LEU A 21 1.59 -34.54 26.68
C LEU A 21 2.77 -33.86 25.99
N ARG A 22 3.93 -34.52 25.90
CA ARG A 22 5.11 -33.99 25.22
C ARG A 22 4.86 -33.81 23.73
N ALA A 23 4.21 -34.79 23.08
CA ALA A 23 3.84 -34.72 21.66
C ALA A 23 2.89 -33.53 21.41
N PHE A 24 1.82 -33.44 22.20
CA PHE A 24 0.81 -32.37 22.08
C PHE A 24 1.43 -30.99 22.32
N ASN A 25 2.24 -30.83 23.37
CA ASN A 25 2.87 -29.53 23.65
C ASN A 25 3.79 -29.08 22.54
N ASN A 26 4.62 -29.97 21.99
CA ASN A 26 5.51 -29.64 20.88
C ASN A 26 4.72 -29.27 19.61
N GLU A 27 3.62 -29.96 19.33
CA GLU A 27 2.76 -29.63 18.20
C GLU A 27 2.05 -28.27 18.42
N CYS A 28 1.52 -28.03 19.63
CA CYS A 28 0.89 -26.75 20.00
C CYS A 28 1.89 -25.59 19.82
N GLU A 29 3.10 -25.72 20.37
CA GLU A 29 4.15 -24.69 20.24
C GLU A 29 4.46 -24.41 18.77
N ALA A 30 4.71 -25.46 17.96
CA ALA A 30 4.99 -25.32 16.54
C ALA A 30 3.80 -24.74 15.71
N ILE A 31 2.56 -24.89 16.18
CA ILE A 31 1.36 -24.33 15.57
C ILE A 31 1.16 -22.87 16.00
N ILE A 32 1.30 -22.58 17.30
CA ILE A 32 1.09 -21.26 17.90
C ILE A 32 2.15 -20.26 17.41
N ASP A 33 3.41 -20.68 17.26
CA ASP A 33 4.48 -19.84 16.71
C ASP A 33 4.17 -19.27 15.29
N LYS A 34 3.26 -19.88 14.57
CA LYS A 34 2.84 -19.44 13.23
C LYS A 34 1.67 -18.47 13.25
N VAL A 35 1.19 -18.08 14.43
CA VAL A 35 0.08 -17.11 14.57
C VAL A 35 0.47 -15.76 14.00
N LYS A 36 -0.48 -15.19 13.24
CA LYS A 36 -0.44 -13.84 12.69
C LYS A 36 -1.80 -13.20 12.89
N PHE A 37 -1.86 -11.89 12.70
CA PHE A 37 -3.09 -11.09 12.82
C PHE A 37 -4.26 -11.55 11.92
N ASN A 38 -4.03 -12.37 10.89
CA ASN A 38 -5.03 -12.76 9.89
C ASN A 38 -5.29 -14.27 9.77
N ASN A 39 -4.70 -15.12 10.63
CA ASN A 39 -4.78 -16.57 10.45
C ASN A 39 -5.23 -17.36 11.69
N VAL A 40 -5.71 -16.71 12.74
CA VAL A 40 -6.04 -17.34 14.04
C VAL A 40 -7.03 -18.50 13.91
N GLU A 41 -8.07 -18.37 13.08
CA GLU A 41 -9.08 -19.42 12.92
C GLU A 41 -8.48 -20.70 12.26
N SER A 42 -7.61 -20.53 11.30
CA SER A 42 -6.90 -21.65 10.68
C SER A 42 -5.98 -22.34 11.68
N ILE A 43 -5.29 -21.59 12.51
CA ILE A 43 -4.41 -22.09 13.56
C ILE A 43 -5.22 -22.80 14.64
N ARG A 44 -6.36 -22.25 15.07
CA ARG A 44 -7.29 -22.85 16.03
C ARG A 44 -7.77 -24.22 15.56
N LYS A 45 -8.25 -24.32 14.32
CA LYS A 45 -8.69 -25.59 13.72
C LYS A 45 -7.60 -26.65 13.70
N ARG A 46 -6.35 -26.25 13.39
CA ARG A 46 -5.22 -27.17 13.39
C ARG A 46 -4.87 -27.68 14.78
N LEU A 47 -4.94 -26.83 15.81
CA LEU A 47 -4.67 -27.19 17.21
C LEU A 47 -5.71 -28.17 17.73
N ILE A 48 -7.00 -27.94 17.47
CA ILE A 48 -8.10 -28.87 17.82
C ILE A 48 -7.90 -30.21 17.13
N LYS A 49 -7.59 -30.20 15.81
CA LYS A 49 -7.35 -31.42 15.07
C LYS A 49 -6.16 -32.22 15.59
N SER A 50 -5.08 -31.57 15.96
CA SER A 50 -3.92 -32.23 16.59
C SER A 50 -4.30 -32.98 17.88
N CYS A 51 -5.10 -32.32 18.74
CA CYS A 51 -5.64 -32.95 19.96
C CYS A 51 -6.49 -34.19 19.64
N GLU A 52 -7.40 -34.09 18.67
CA GLU A 52 -8.28 -35.21 18.27
C GLU A 52 -7.46 -36.37 17.70
N ASP A 53 -6.48 -36.10 16.86
CA ASP A 53 -5.64 -37.13 16.23
C ASP A 53 -4.77 -37.85 17.28
N LEU A 54 -4.19 -37.14 18.24
CA LEU A 54 -3.43 -37.74 19.33
C LEU A 54 -4.35 -38.58 20.26
N ASN A 55 -5.54 -38.10 20.55
CA ASN A 55 -6.52 -38.85 21.34
C ASN A 55 -6.96 -40.16 20.63
N LYS A 56 -7.16 -40.12 19.32
CA LYS A 56 -7.46 -41.34 18.52
C LYS A 56 -6.31 -42.34 18.55
N LEU A 57 -5.07 -41.90 18.41
CA LEU A 57 -3.89 -42.76 18.45
C LEU A 57 -3.74 -43.47 19.82
N ASN A 58 -4.09 -42.78 20.91
CA ASN A 58 -3.93 -43.29 22.26
C ASN A 58 -5.21 -43.95 22.85
N ALA A 59 -6.28 -44.04 22.04
CA ALA A 59 -7.56 -44.61 22.50
C ALA A 59 -7.44 -46.03 23.05
N LYS A 60 -6.60 -46.88 22.47
CA LYS A 60 -6.36 -48.25 22.93
C LYS A 60 -5.73 -48.32 24.33
N MET A 61 -4.96 -47.27 24.69
CA MET A 61 -4.33 -47.14 26.02
C MET A 61 -5.24 -46.46 27.05
N GLN A 62 -6.44 -46.07 26.64
CA GLN A 62 -7.40 -45.28 27.45
C GLN A 62 -6.78 -44.01 28.04
N ILE A 63 -5.90 -43.37 27.30
CA ILE A 63 -5.27 -42.11 27.63
C ILE A 63 -5.72 -41.05 26.65
N SER A 64 -6.16 -39.91 27.15
CA SER A 64 -6.61 -38.79 26.34
C SER A 64 -6.20 -37.44 26.95
N ILE A 65 -6.00 -36.47 26.09
CA ILE A 65 -5.88 -35.06 26.47
C ILE A 65 -7.25 -34.56 26.88
N THR A 66 -7.36 -34.00 28.07
CA THR A 66 -8.64 -33.51 28.61
C THR A 66 -9.07 -32.22 27.89
N PRO A 67 -10.43 -32.01 27.78
CA PRO A 67 -10.94 -30.76 27.21
C PRO A 67 -10.43 -29.52 27.94
N SER A 68 -10.28 -29.56 29.24
CA SER A 68 -9.71 -28.43 30.03
C SER A 68 -8.28 -28.11 29.66
N TYR A 69 -7.45 -29.11 29.30
CA TYR A 69 -6.10 -28.87 28.86
C TYR A 69 -6.03 -28.30 27.44
N LEU A 70 -6.92 -28.75 26.55
CA LEU A 70 -7.10 -28.16 25.23
C LEU A 70 -7.53 -26.69 25.35
N ASP A 71 -8.46 -26.38 26.26
CA ASP A 71 -8.94 -25.01 26.49
C ASP A 71 -7.81 -24.08 26.96
N LEU A 72 -6.93 -24.53 27.85
CA LEU A 72 -5.73 -23.79 28.24
C LEU A 72 -4.83 -23.48 27.03
N LYS A 73 -4.67 -24.42 26.10
CA LYS A 73 -3.87 -24.20 24.87
C LYS A 73 -4.57 -23.25 23.90
N LEU A 74 -5.88 -23.22 23.87
CA LEU A 74 -6.66 -22.24 23.10
C LEU A 74 -6.59 -20.84 23.72
N GLN A 75 -6.53 -20.73 25.03
CA GLN A 75 -6.28 -19.44 25.72
C GLN A 75 -4.86 -18.93 25.41
N GLU A 76 -3.84 -19.80 25.45
CA GLU A 76 -2.46 -19.46 25.04
C GLU A 76 -2.44 -18.95 23.59
N LEU A 77 -3.14 -19.63 22.67
CA LEU A 77 -3.30 -19.19 21.29
C LEU A 77 -3.91 -17.77 21.19
N ASN A 78 -4.97 -17.50 21.97
CA ASN A 78 -5.63 -16.19 21.96
C ASN A 78 -4.68 -15.08 22.45
N LEU A 79 -3.90 -15.32 23.52
CA LEU A 79 -2.90 -14.36 24.01
C LEU A 79 -1.82 -14.08 22.96
N CYS A 80 -1.32 -15.12 22.28
CA CYS A 80 -0.36 -14.95 21.20
C CYS A 80 -0.97 -14.18 20.01
N TYR A 81 -2.24 -14.38 19.73
CA TYR A 81 -2.95 -13.63 18.69
C TYR A 81 -3.11 -12.16 19.05
N GLU A 82 -3.54 -11.84 20.29
CA GLU A 82 -3.62 -10.45 20.76
C GLU A 82 -2.26 -9.74 20.73
N TYR A 83 -1.21 -10.45 21.10
CA TYR A 83 0.15 -9.94 20.96
C TYR A 83 0.52 -9.65 19.50
N ALA A 84 0.17 -10.56 18.58
CA ALA A 84 0.44 -10.39 17.15
C ALA A 84 -0.32 -9.18 16.56
N ILE A 85 -1.59 -8.94 17.01
CA ILE A 85 -2.37 -7.76 16.63
C ILE A 85 -1.67 -6.48 17.11
N LYS A 86 -1.37 -6.38 18.41
CA LYS A 86 -0.70 -5.19 18.97
C LYS A 86 0.64 -4.90 18.29
N LYS A 87 1.43 -5.93 18.06
CA LYS A 87 2.71 -5.79 17.33
C LYS A 87 2.52 -5.29 15.90
N GLN A 88 1.44 -5.71 15.23
CA GLN A 88 1.11 -5.22 13.90
C GLN A 88 0.66 -3.74 13.95
N GLU A 89 -0.16 -3.38 14.93
CA GLU A 89 -0.61 -2.01 15.16
C GLU A 89 0.58 -1.07 15.45
N GLU A 90 1.49 -1.47 16.33
CA GLU A 90 2.71 -0.71 16.63
C GLU A 90 3.58 -0.51 15.38
N LYS A 91 3.75 -1.55 14.58
CA LYS A 91 4.52 -1.48 13.34
C LYS A 91 3.90 -0.52 12.32
N GLU A 92 2.58 -0.55 12.21
CA GLU A 92 1.85 0.34 11.32
C GLU A 92 1.90 1.79 11.82
N GLU A 93 1.80 2.00 13.13
CA GLU A 93 1.94 3.32 13.74
C GLU A 93 3.34 3.89 13.52
N GLN A 94 4.39 3.10 13.73
CA GLN A 94 5.76 3.52 13.42
C GLN A 94 5.96 3.85 11.94
N LYS A 95 5.28 3.11 11.05
CA LYS A 95 5.31 3.41 9.62
C LYS A 95 4.65 4.75 9.33
N ARG A 96 3.49 5.03 9.95
CA ARG A 96 2.78 6.31 9.81
C ARG A 96 3.64 7.49 10.27
N ILE A 97 4.23 7.38 11.46
CA ILE A 97 5.11 8.42 12.00
C ILE A 97 6.30 8.69 11.06
N ARG A 98 6.90 7.65 10.49
CA ARG A 98 7.99 7.81 9.52
C ARG A 98 7.54 8.46 8.22
N GLU A 99 6.36 8.13 7.73
CA GLU A 99 5.78 8.74 6.54
C GLU A 99 5.46 10.23 6.79
N GLU A 100 4.85 10.57 7.93
CA GLU A 100 4.62 11.96 8.34
C GLU A 100 5.93 12.77 8.46
N GLN A 101 6.96 12.19 9.06
CA GLN A 101 8.28 12.84 9.18
C GLN A 101 8.91 13.06 7.80
N ARG A 102 8.79 12.11 6.88
CA ARG A 102 9.31 12.26 5.50
C ARG A 102 8.57 13.35 4.74
N GLU A 103 7.24 13.38 4.85
CA GLU A 103 6.44 14.45 4.20
C GLU A 103 6.75 15.83 4.81
N ALA A 104 6.91 15.92 6.13
CA ALA A 104 7.32 17.16 6.79
C ALA A 104 8.72 17.63 6.32
N GLN A 105 9.68 16.70 6.18
CA GLN A 105 11.01 17.01 5.67
C GLN A 105 10.99 17.44 4.19
N LYS A 106 10.14 16.82 3.37
CA LYS A 106 9.97 17.24 1.97
C LYS A 106 9.40 18.65 1.91
N LEU A 107 8.31 18.92 2.63
CA LEU A 107 7.72 20.25 2.71
C LEU A 107 8.76 21.31 3.15
N GLN A 108 9.54 21.02 4.17
CA GLN A 108 10.58 21.95 4.65
C GLN A 108 11.60 22.28 3.56
N ARG A 109 12.03 21.29 2.79
CA ARG A 109 12.94 21.49 1.66
C ARG A 109 12.30 22.31 0.54
N GLU A 110 11.03 22.00 0.19
CA GLU A 110 10.28 22.75 -0.81
C GLU A 110 10.15 24.24 -0.41
N ILE A 111 9.81 24.51 0.85
CA ILE A 111 9.72 25.86 1.41
C ILE A 111 11.07 26.58 1.32
N GLU A 112 12.16 25.90 1.72
CA GLU A 112 13.52 26.49 1.69
C GLU A 112 13.98 26.77 0.26
N GLU A 113 13.75 25.88 -0.68
CA GLU A 113 14.07 26.04 -2.09
C GLU A 113 13.24 27.16 -2.74
N ALA A 114 11.93 27.17 -2.52
CA ALA A 114 11.03 28.19 -3.01
C ALA A 114 11.44 29.59 -2.47
N ARG A 115 11.67 29.69 -1.16
CA ARG A 115 12.15 30.93 -0.53
C ARG A 115 13.45 31.42 -1.15
N ARG A 116 14.43 30.53 -1.31
CA ARG A 116 15.73 30.87 -1.91
C ARG A 116 15.60 31.35 -3.34
N THR A 117 14.68 30.77 -4.12
CA THR A 117 14.42 31.18 -5.51
C THR A 117 13.77 32.56 -5.54
N SER A 118 12.67 32.75 -4.79
CA SER A 118 11.95 34.01 -4.73
C SER A 118 12.82 35.17 -4.17
N GLU A 119 13.71 34.90 -3.21
CA GLU A 119 14.66 35.90 -2.70
C GLU A 119 15.70 36.34 -3.74
N LYS A 120 16.19 35.40 -4.57
CA LYS A 120 17.09 35.73 -5.68
C LYS A 120 16.39 36.59 -6.72
N GLU A 121 15.16 36.20 -7.10
CA GLU A 121 14.36 36.98 -8.06
C GLU A 121 14.03 38.37 -7.52
N ARG A 122 13.60 38.46 -6.26
CA ARG A 122 13.40 39.76 -5.59
C ARG A 122 14.61 40.65 -5.65
N SER A 123 15.79 40.11 -5.36
CA SER A 123 17.05 40.85 -5.45
C SER A 123 17.35 41.31 -6.88
N HIS A 124 17.11 40.44 -7.88
CA HIS A 124 17.28 40.76 -9.30
C HIS A 124 16.36 41.92 -9.72
N TYR A 125 15.09 41.87 -9.41
CA TYR A 125 14.14 42.93 -9.79
C TYR A 125 14.38 44.23 -9.01
N ARG A 126 14.75 44.20 -7.75
CA ARG A 126 15.19 45.42 -7.00
C ARG A 126 16.40 46.07 -7.64
N ASN A 127 17.39 45.28 -8.06
CA ASN A 127 18.53 45.81 -8.76
C ASN A 127 18.17 46.40 -10.16
N ALA A 128 17.18 45.78 -10.84
CA ALA A 128 16.68 46.31 -12.11
C ALA A 128 15.94 47.63 -11.91
N LEU A 129 15.08 47.75 -10.89
CA LEU A 129 14.42 49.02 -10.53
C LEU A 129 15.44 50.12 -10.25
N HIS A 130 16.43 49.82 -9.43
CA HIS A 130 17.48 50.81 -9.11
C HIS A 130 18.23 51.30 -10.34
N ARG A 131 18.54 50.40 -11.29
CA ARG A 131 19.17 50.81 -12.58
C ARG A 131 18.24 51.66 -13.42
N LEU A 132 16.94 51.35 -13.49
CA LEU A 132 15.96 52.14 -14.21
C LEU A 132 15.81 53.54 -13.59
N GLU A 133 15.80 53.68 -12.27
CA GLU A 133 15.77 54.95 -11.56
C GLU A 133 16.98 55.85 -11.91
N ILE A 134 18.19 55.27 -11.95
CA ILE A 134 19.39 55.99 -12.34
C ILE A 134 19.29 56.46 -13.81
N GLN A 135 18.81 55.59 -14.72
CA GLN A 135 18.63 55.96 -16.14
C GLN A 135 17.59 57.07 -16.33
N MET A 136 16.49 57.05 -15.55
CA MET A 136 15.48 58.09 -15.60
C MET A 136 15.96 59.50 -15.17
N GLN A 137 16.97 59.54 -14.30
CA GLN A 137 17.58 60.83 -13.89
C GLN A 137 18.28 61.56 -15.03
N SER A 138 18.84 60.82 -16.00
CA SER A 138 19.61 61.35 -17.14
C SER A 138 18.84 61.35 -18.47
N ALA A 139 17.62 60.83 -18.51
CA ALA A 139 16.82 60.64 -19.71
C ALA A 139 16.04 61.90 -20.12
N ASN A 140 15.84 62.06 -21.42
CA ASN A 140 14.96 63.09 -21.99
C ASN A 140 13.48 62.73 -21.79
N GLU A 141 12.53 63.61 -22.13
CA GLU A 141 11.12 63.44 -21.83
C GLU A 141 10.47 62.24 -22.54
N ILE A 142 10.87 61.92 -23.77
CA ILE A 142 10.37 60.79 -24.51
C ILE A 142 10.93 59.47 -23.93
N GLU A 143 12.22 59.46 -23.65
CA GLU A 143 12.87 58.29 -23.00
C GLU A 143 12.31 58.03 -21.60
N ARG A 144 12.00 59.08 -20.84
CA ARG A 144 11.35 58.95 -19.52
C ARG A 144 10.01 58.20 -19.55
N THR A 145 9.19 58.49 -20.55
CA THR A 145 7.89 57.80 -20.69
C THR A 145 8.09 56.29 -20.88
N ILE A 146 9.01 55.90 -21.75
CA ILE A 146 9.33 54.50 -22.00
C ILE A 146 9.95 53.81 -20.76
N LEU A 147 10.84 54.51 -20.07
CA LEU A 147 11.44 54.00 -18.85
C LEU A 147 10.41 53.86 -17.69
N GLU A 148 9.46 54.78 -17.63
CA GLU A 148 8.36 54.72 -16.66
C GLU A 148 7.47 53.50 -16.87
N GLU A 149 7.07 53.18 -18.11
CA GLU A 149 6.33 51.97 -18.44
C GLU A 149 7.09 50.72 -18.00
N ARG A 150 8.40 50.71 -18.30
CA ARG A 150 9.26 49.57 -17.95
C ARG A 150 9.43 49.43 -16.42
N ARG A 151 9.54 50.56 -15.71
CA ARG A 151 9.58 50.61 -14.24
C ARG A 151 8.31 50.02 -13.62
N LEU A 152 7.13 50.40 -14.15
CA LEU A 152 5.84 49.86 -13.69
C LEU A 152 5.73 48.36 -13.91
N GLU A 153 6.23 47.83 -15.02
CA GLU A 153 6.22 46.41 -15.27
C GLU A 153 7.15 45.65 -14.30
N VAL A 154 8.35 46.13 -14.08
CA VAL A 154 9.31 45.54 -13.11
C VAL A 154 8.78 45.65 -11.68
N GLN A 155 8.11 46.75 -11.33
CA GLN A 155 7.43 46.87 -10.01
C GLN A 155 6.34 45.84 -9.83
N ARG A 156 5.54 45.61 -10.87
CA ARG A 156 4.49 44.58 -10.85
C ARG A 156 5.04 43.17 -10.62
N GLN A 157 6.15 42.84 -11.26
CA GLN A 157 6.87 41.58 -11.05
C GLN A 157 7.40 41.46 -9.61
N LEU A 158 7.94 42.54 -9.06
CA LEU A 158 8.38 42.56 -7.67
C LEU A 158 7.25 42.36 -6.67
N ASP A 159 6.12 43.02 -6.91
CA ASP A 159 4.92 42.89 -6.05
C ASP A 159 4.38 41.43 -6.06
N ASN A 160 4.39 40.77 -7.23
CA ASN A 160 4.01 39.36 -7.37
C ASN A 160 4.92 38.45 -6.54
N ILE A 161 6.24 38.65 -6.64
CA ILE A 161 7.22 37.86 -5.86
C ILE A 161 7.06 38.08 -4.35
N GLU A 162 6.78 39.32 -3.93
CA GLU A 162 6.54 39.62 -2.52
C GLU A 162 5.25 38.95 -2.01
N GLU A 163 4.25 38.78 -2.87
CA GLU A 163 3.05 38.03 -2.55
C GLU A 163 3.33 36.50 -2.44
N GLU A 164 4.15 35.96 -3.33
CA GLU A 164 4.61 34.57 -3.26
C GLU A 164 5.40 34.29 -1.97
N ILE A 165 6.32 35.17 -1.60
CA ILE A 165 7.06 35.06 -0.33
C ILE A 165 6.09 35.07 0.85
N ARG A 166 5.07 35.94 0.87
CA ARG A 166 4.05 35.94 1.93
C ARG A 166 3.27 34.61 2.00
N LYS A 167 2.95 34.02 0.84
CA LYS A 167 2.29 32.70 0.78
C LYS A 167 3.20 31.61 1.35
N ILE A 168 4.50 31.63 1.04
CA ILE A 168 5.48 30.70 1.59
C ILE A 168 5.61 30.87 3.10
N ASP A 169 5.74 32.10 3.60
CA ASP A 169 5.82 32.41 5.03
C ASP A 169 4.54 31.97 5.78
N TYR A 170 3.36 32.15 5.16
CA TYR A 170 2.11 31.67 5.70
C TYR A 170 2.07 30.14 5.83
N ARG A 171 2.56 29.41 4.83
CA ARG A 171 2.64 27.94 4.85
C ARG A 171 3.62 27.42 5.91
N GLU A 172 4.75 28.10 6.09
CA GLU A 172 5.73 27.78 7.14
C GLU A 172 5.14 27.97 8.55
N ALA A 173 4.40 29.06 8.76
CA ALA A 173 3.77 29.37 10.04
C ALA A 173 2.58 28.43 10.36
N ASN A 174 1.86 27.96 9.33
CA ASN A 174 0.64 27.19 9.47
C ASN A 174 0.84 25.73 9.03
N GLN A 175 1.43 24.92 9.89
CA GLN A 175 1.73 23.51 9.62
C GLN A 175 0.50 22.62 9.34
N ARG A 176 -0.72 23.08 9.71
CA ARG A 176 -1.97 22.38 9.42
C ARG A 176 -2.57 22.74 8.06
N ALA A 177 -2.13 23.88 7.47
CA ALA A 177 -2.59 24.29 6.16
C ALA A 177 -2.11 23.31 5.07
N GLY A 178 -2.99 22.98 4.13
CA GLY A 178 -2.70 22.04 3.06
C GLY A 178 -3.81 21.93 2.05
N TYR A 179 -3.68 20.96 1.17
CA TYR A 179 -4.68 20.64 0.16
C TYR A 179 -5.32 19.30 0.46
N VAL A 180 -6.64 19.23 0.39
CA VAL A 180 -7.39 17.97 0.34
C VAL A 180 -7.69 17.70 -1.13
N TYR A 181 -7.26 16.54 -1.62
CA TYR A 181 -7.49 16.12 -2.99
C TYR A 181 -8.54 15.01 -3.07
N ILE A 182 -9.35 15.08 -4.12
CA ILE A 182 -10.34 14.07 -4.47
C ILE A 182 -9.96 13.57 -5.87
N ILE A 183 -9.51 12.33 -5.96
CA ILE A 183 -8.98 11.74 -7.18
C ILE A 183 -9.63 10.40 -7.47
N SER A 184 -9.73 10.05 -8.75
CA SER A 184 -10.18 8.74 -9.20
C SER A 184 -9.23 8.12 -10.22
N ASN A 185 -9.38 6.82 -10.45
CA ASN A 185 -8.69 6.11 -11.51
C ASN A 185 -9.62 5.03 -12.04
N ILE A 186 -10.45 5.40 -13.01
CA ILE A 186 -11.49 4.53 -13.59
C ILE A 186 -10.87 3.27 -14.20
N GLY A 187 -9.70 3.40 -14.85
CA GLY A 187 -9.04 2.28 -15.50
C GLY A 187 -8.50 1.23 -14.52
N SER A 188 -8.21 1.62 -13.28
CA SER A 188 -7.63 0.74 -12.24
C SER A 188 -8.66 0.22 -11.24
N PHE A 189 -9.65 1.04 -10.88
CA PHE A 189 -10.57 0.74 -9.78
C PHE A 189 -12.05 0.71 -10.21
N GLY A 190 -12.37 1.13 -11.42
CA GLY A 190 -13.75 1.25 -11.90
C GLY A 190 -14.39 2.60 -11.55
N GLU A 191 -15.69 2.70 -11.86
CA GLU A 191 -16.48 3.90 -11.62
C GLU A 191 -16.88 4.07 -10.15
N ASN A 192 -17.11 5.31 -9.71
CA ASN A 192 -17.56 5.67 -8.36
C ASN A 192 -16.61 5.23 -7.23
N ILE A 193 -15.33 5.06 -7.54
CA ILE A 193 -14.29 4.81 -6.53
C ILE A 193 -13.36 6.01 -6.50
N TYR A 194 -13.39 6.73 -5.40
CA TYR A 194 -12.60 7.93 -5.18
C TYR A 194 -11.62 7.74 -4.02
N LYS A 195 -10.42 8.25 -4.20
CA LYS A 195 -9.48 8.44 -3.10
C LYS A 195 -9.59 9.87 -2.60
N ILE A 196 -9.77 10.00 -1.29
CA ILE A 196 -9.76 11.26 -0.58
C ILE A 196 -8.53 11.25 0.32
N GLY A 197 -7.67 12.26 0.17
CA GLY A 197 -6.45 12.38 0.96
C GLY A 197 -5.97 13.82 1.02
N MET A 198 -4.95 14.08 1.83
CA MET A 198 -4.37 15.41 1.94
C MET A 198 -2.89 15.46 1.60
N THR A 199 -2.40 16.65 1.29
CA THR A 199 -0.98 16.94 1.17
C THR A 199 -0.68 18.33 1.72
N ARG A 200 0.51 18.48 2.32
CA ARG A 200 1.02 19.77 2.77
C ARG A 200 2.02 20.39 1.80
N ARG A 201 2.30 19.75 0.67
CA ARG A 201 3.25 20.24 -0.33
C ARG A 201 2.81 21.58 -0.90
N LEU A 202 3.76 22.37 -1.34
CA LEU A 202 3.46 23.64 -2.03
C LEU A 202 2.79 23.33 -3.37
N GLU A 203 3.34 22.33 -4.12
CA GLU A 203 2.76 21.82 -5.35
C GLU A 203 1.99 20.52 -5.07
N PRO A 204 0.65 20.58 -4.95
CA PRO A 204 -0.14 19.42 -4.59
C PRO A 204 -0.22 18.35 -5.70
N MET A 205 -0.02 18.74 -6.96
CA MET A 205 -0.05 17.81 -8.10
C MET A 205 1.09 16.79 -8.04
N ASP A 206 2.27 17.19 -7.58
CA ASP A 206 3.41 16.27 -7.39
C ASP A 206 3.05 15.07 -6.51
N ARG A 207 2.15 15.30 -5.53
CA ARG A 207 1.66 14.22 -4.66
C ARG A 207 0.73 13.27 -5.40
N VAL A 208 -0.13 13.79 -6.26
CA VAL A 208 -1.06 12.98 -7.06
C VAL A 208 -0.27 12.13 -8.07
N ASP A 209 0.73 12.73 -8.72
CA ASP A 209 1.60 12.05 -9.68
C ASP A 209 2.40 10.93 -9.01
N GLU A 210 3.01 11.16 -7.84
CA GLU A 210 3.69 10.12 -7.07
C GLU A 210 2.76 8.95 -6.68
N LEU A 211 1.47 9.21 -6.44
CA LEU A 211 0.50 8.15 -6.15
C LEU A 211 0.19 7.30 -7.40
N GLY A 212 0.29 7.89 -8.59
CA GLY A 212 0.06 7.22 -9.87
C GLY A 212 1.25 6.43 -10.39
N ASP A 213 2.49 6.86 -10.09
CA ASP A 213 3.69 6.33 -10.75
C ASP A 213 4.02 4.86 -10.41
N ALA A 214 3.83 4.43 -9.18
CA ALA A 214 4.48 3.21 -8.69
C ALA A 214 3.59 1.96 -8.62
N SER A 215 2.25 2.10 -8.68
CA SER A 215 1.38 1.00 -8.27
C SER A 215 0.11 0.83 -9.10
N VAL A 216 -0.20 1.75 -9.98
CA VAL A 216 -1.42 1.72 -10.82
C VAL A 216 -1.07 1.91 -12.29
N PRO A 217 -1.78 1.22 -13.20
CA PRO A 217 -1.46 1.24 -14.63
C PRO A 217 -1.82 2.54 -15.35
N PHE A 218 -2.56 3.44 -14.71
CA PHE A 218 -3.02 4.72 -15.27
C PHE A 218 -2.83 5.83 -14.26
N ALA A 219 -2.61 7.06 -14.73
CA ALA A 219 -2.58 8.25 -13.89
C ALA A 219 -3.94 8.50 -13.21
N PHE A 220 -3.91 9.18 -12.06
CA PHE A 220 -5.14 9.60 -11.38
C PHE A 220 -5.72 10.84 -12.04
N ASP A 221 -7.05 10.87 -12.14
CA ASP A 221 -7.82 12.06 -12.51
C ASP A 221 -8.15 12.86 -11.25
N VAL A 222 -7.90 14.18 -11.28
CA VAL A 222 -8.20 15.09 -10.18
C VAL A 222 -9.59 15.70 -10.37
N HIS A 223 -10.47 15.48 -9.41
CA HIS A 223 -11.82 16.02 -9.39
C HIS A 223 -11.93 17.32 -8.59
N ALA A 224 -11.21 17.40 -7.49
CA ALA A 224 -11.10 18.63 -6.70
C ALA A 224 -9.76 18.71 -5.97
N MET A 225 -9.27 19.94 -5.81
CA MET A 225 -8.08 20.27 -5.04
C MET A 225 -8.45 21.45 -4.12
N ILE A 226 -8.63 21.18 -2.82
CA ILE A 226 -9.24 22.11 -1.86
C ILE A 226 -8.16 22.58 -0.91
N PHE A 227 -7.79 23.85 -0.98
CA PHE A 227 -6.90 24.46 0.01
C PHE A 227 -7.68 24.76 1.30
N SER A 228 -7.20 24.24 2.42
CA SER A 228 -7.76 24.47 3.75
C SER A 228 -6.66 24.84 4.74
N ASP A 229 -6.98 25.77 5.64
CA ASP A 229 -6.10 26.17 6.75
C ASP A 229 -5.95 25.03 7.79
N ASP A 230 -6.92 24.11 7.82
CA ASP A 230 -6.88 22.85 8.56
C ASP A 230 -7.24 21.67 7.66
N ALA A 231 -6.33 21.31 6.77
CA ALA A 231 -6.53 20.20 5.85
C ALA A 231 -6.73 18.84 6.56
N PRO A 232 -6.03 18.51 7.67
CA PRO A 232 -6.30 17.29 8.44
C PRO A 232 -7.72 17.22 9.00
N ALA A 233 -8.30 18.34 9.45
CA ALA A 233 -9.66 18.35 9.97
C ALA A 233 -10.69 18.12 8.86
N LEU A 234 -10.50 18.75 7.69
CA LEU A 234 -11.37 18.57 6.52
C LEU A 234 -11.29 17.13 6.00
N GLU A 235 -10.09 16.57 5.83
CA GLU A 235 -9.90 15.16 5.43
C GLU A 235 -10.59 14.22 6.41
N ALA A 236 -10.39 14.40 7.72
CA ALA A 236 -11.01 13.56 8.75
C ALA A 236 -12.55 13.68 8.76
N ALA A 237 -13.11 14.84 8.42
CA ALA A 237 -14.55 15.01 8.29
C ALA A 237 -15.12 14.23 7.11
N LEU A 238 -14.46 14.29 5.95
CA LEU A 238 -14.82 13.52 4.77
C LEU A 238 -14.68 12.00 5.00
N HIS A 239 -13.59 11.56 5.61
CA HIS A 239 -13.39 10.15 5.95
C HIS A 239 -14.46 9.61 6.91
N ARG A 240 -14.88 10.41 7.90
CA ARG A 240 -15.97 10.04 8.82
C ARG A 240 -17.32 9.94 8.13
N ALA A 241 -17.59 10.84 7.19
CA ALA A 241 -18.85 10.83 6.44
C ALA A 241 -19.01 9.56 5.57
N PHE A 242 -17.90 8.94 5.15
CA PHE A 242 -17.90 7.80 4.25
C PHE A 242 -17.24 6.55 4.86
N ASP A 243 -17.15 6.45 6.19
CA ASP A 243 -16.46 5.36 6.88
C ASP A 243 -17.06 3.99 6.57
N ASP A 244 -18.38 3.91 6.42
CA ASP A 244 -19.14 2.72 6.05
C ASP A 244 -19.01 2.30 4.58
N ARG A 245 -18.46 3.20 3.73
CA ARG A 245 -18.32 3.00 2.29
C ARG A 245 -16.88 2.81 1.84
N LYS A 246 -15.98 2.48 2.76
CA LYS A 246 -14.59 2.15 2.43
C LYS A 246 -14.53 0.91 1.55
N VAL A 247 -13.75 0.95 0.48
CA VAL A 247 -13.50 -0.19 -0.40
C VAL A 247 -12.81 -1.33 0.36
N ASN A 248 -11.93 -0.99 1.29
CA ASN A 248 -11.23 -1.98 2.12
C ASN A 248 -11.65 -1.85 3.59
N MET A 249 -12.56 -2.71 4.03
CA MET A 249 -13.07 -2.77 5.40
C MET A 249 -12.11 -3.46 6.38
N VAL A 250 -11.13 -4.22 5.88
CA VAL A 250 -10.12 -4.90 6.70
C VAL A 250 -8.96 -3.97 7.03
N ASN A 251 -8.48 -3.23 6.02
CA ASN A 251 -7.47 -2.19 6.20
C ASN A 251 -8.12 -0.81 6.03
N THR A 252 -8.70 -0.31 7.10
CA THR A 252 -9.42 0.97 7.13
C THR A 252 -8.57 2.20 6.81
N ARG A 253 -7.23 2.04 6.75
CA ARG A 253 -6.27 3.09 6.37
C ARG A 253 -6.15 3.28 4.86
N ARG A 254 -6.81 2.43 4.05
CA ARG A 254 -6.92 2.62 2.61
C ARG A 254 -8.05 3.60 2.34
N GLU A 255 -7.71 4.80 1.93
CA GLU A 255 -8.55 5.99 1.78
C GLU A 255 -9.31 6.00 0.45
N PHE A 256 -9.80 4.83 0.02
CA PHE A 256 -10.64 4.66 -1.16
C PHE A 256 -12.07 4.38 -0.73
N PHE A 257 -13.02 5.11 -1.33
CA PHE A 257 -14.42 5.07 -0.96
C PHE A 257 -15.28 4.81 -2.21
N HIS A 258 -16.32 3.99 -2.04
CA HIS A 258 -17.33 3.75 -3.06
C HIS A 258 -18.48 4.74 -2.87
N VAL A 259 -18.40 5.88 -3.50
CA VAL A 259 -19.30 7.05 -3.36
C VAL A 259 -19.45 7.76 -4.69
N THR A 260 -20.46 8.62 -4.83
CA THR A 260 -20.59 9.50 -5.99
C THR A 260 -19.90 10.84 -5.74
N LEU A 261 -19.53 11.53 -6.83
CA LEU A 261 -18.89 12.84 -6.71
C LEU A 261 -19.84 13.89 -6.12
N GLU A 262 -21.14 13.76 -6.40
CA GLU A 262 -22.19 14.64 -5.85
C GLU A 262 -22.32 14.50 -4.32
N GLU A 263 -22.20 13.29 -3.81
CA GLU A 263 -22.18 13.03 -2.36
C GLU A 263 -20.95 13.67 -1.71
N ILE A 264 -19.78 13.54 -2.34
CA ILE A 264 -18.55 14.19 -1.85
C ILE A 264 -18.72 15.71 -1.85
N GLU A 265 -19.22 16.28 -2.95
CA GLU A 265 -19.47 17.71 -3.09
C GLU A 265 -20.41 18.23 -1.99
N ALA A 266 -21.48 17.48 -1.67
CA ALA A 266 -22.43 17.84 -0.62
C ALA A 266 -21.76 17.88 0.77
N VAL A 267 -20.93 16.88 1.09
CA VAL A 267 -20.21 16.83 2.38
C VAL A 267 -19.12 17.93 2.46
N VAL A 268 -18.44 18.22 1.35
CA VAL A 268 -17.48 19.32 1.29
C VAL A 268 -18.17 20.64 1.56
N LYS A 269 -19.32 20.93 0.94
CA LYS A 269 -20.11 22.15 1.18
C LYS A 269 -20.59 22.30 2.62
N GLN A 270 -20.82 21.21 3.33
CA GLN A 270 -21.21 21.24 4.74
C GLN A 270 -20.04 21.54 5.70
N ASN A 271 -18.82 21.19 5.33
CA ASN A 271 -17.64 21.28 6.19
C ASN A 271 -16.64 22.35 5.76
N PHE A 272 -16.90 23.06 4.67
CA PHE A 272 -15.99 24.03 4.08
C PHE A 272 -16.76 25.22 3.50
N ASP A 273 -16.49 26.41 4.01
CA ASP A 273 -17.29 27.64 3.71
C ASP A 273 -16.95 28.27 2.35
N LYS A 274 -15.83 27.87 1.71
CA LYS A 274 -15.40 28.44 0.43
C LYS A 274 -15.98 27.64 -0.74
N THR A 275 -16.23 28.31 -1.85
CA THR A 275 -16.66 27.66 -3.09
C THR A 275 -15.53 26.78 -3.65
N VAL A 276 -15.84 25.53 -3.94
CA VAL A 276 -14.92 24.56 -4.53
C VAL A 276 -15.39 24.19 -5.92
N GLU A 277 -14.50 24.22 -6.89
CA GLU A 277 -14.75 23.74 -8.24
C GLU A 277 -14.51 22.24 -8.33
N PHE A 278 -15.49 21.51 -8.87
CA PHE A 278 -15.41 20.08 -9.08
C PHE A 278 -15.37 19.76 -10.58
N THR A 279 -14.36 19.02 -11.01
CA THR A 279 -14.29 18.43 -12.35
C THR A 279 -15.08 17.13 -12.35
N LYS A 280 -16.33 17.18 -12.87
CA LYS A 280 -17.28 16.05 -12.82
C LYS A 280 -16.90 14.91 -13.77
N ILE A 281 -16.30 15.22 -14.90
CA ILE A 281 -15.94 14.22 -15.93
C ILE A 281 -14.44 14.00 -15.86
N PRO A 282 -13.98 12.79 -15.49
CA PRO A 282 -12.56 12.47 -15.53
C PRO A 282 -12.06 12.44 -16.98
N ASN A 283 -10.90 13.01 -17.23
CA ASN A 283 -10.27 12.96 -18.53
C ASN A 283 -9.92 11.52 -18.92
N ALA A 284 -9.37 10.73 -17.99
CA ALA A 284 -9.02 9.32 -18.16
C ALA A 284 -8.33 9.02 -19.50
N GLU A 285 -7.47 9.94 -19.98
CA GLU A 285 -6.90 9.94 -21.34
C GLU A 285 -6.21 8.63 -21.67
N GLN A 286 -5.29 8.21 -20.82
CA GLN A 286 -4.53 6.96 -21.02
C GLN A 286 -5.45 5.72 -21.04
N TYR A 287 -6.47 5.70 -20.19
CA TYR A 287 -7.44 4.60 -20.16
C TYR A 287 -8.29 4.58 -21.43
N ARG A 288 -8.84 5.73 -21.85
CA ARG A 288 -9.64 5.85 -23.07
C ARG A 288 -8.82 5.52 -24.33
N GLU A 289 -7.59 5.99 -24.41
CA GLU A 289 -6.67 5.64 -25.50
C GLU A 289 -6.36 4.14 -25.53
N SER A 290 -6.09 3.54 -24.37
CA SER A 290 -5.87 2.08 -24.26
C SER A 290 -7.09 1.29 -24.70
N GLN A 291 -8.30 1.74 -24.37
CA GLN A 291 -9.55 1.13 -24.83
C GLN A 291 -9.73 1.26 -26.35
N MET A 292 -9.41 2.43 -26.93
CA MET A 292 -9.47 2.63 -28.37
C MET A 292 -8.47 1.70 -29.11
N ARG A 293 -7.25 1.61 -28.61
CA ARG A 293 -6.23 0.71 -29.19
C ARG A 293 -6.63 -0.76 -29.10
N ARG A 294 -7.23 -1.21 -27.98
CA ARG A 294 -7.76 -2.57 -27.83
C ARG A 294 -8.89 -2.87 -28.83
N ARG A 295 -9.81 -1.92 -29.05
CA ARG A 295 -10.87 -2.06 -30.02
C ARG A 295 -10.34 -2.15 -31.45
N GLN A 296 -9.32 -1.38 -31.81
CA GLN A 296 -8.67 -1.41 -33.12
C GLN A 296 -7.88 -2.70 -33.36
N SER A 297 -7.30 -3.30 -32.34
CA SER A 297 -6.53 -4.55 -32.42
C SER A 297 -7.38 -5.82 -32.35
N GLY A 298 -8.72 -5.72 -32.34
CA GLY A 298 -9.65 -6.87 -32.28
C GLY A 298 -9.65 -7.62 -30.91
N GLN A 299 -8.90 -7.17 -29.93
CA GLN A 299 -8.82 -7.79 -28.59
C GLN A 299 -9.96 -7.35 -27.64
N GLY A 300 -10.85 -6.46 -28.09
CA GLY A 300 -11.95 -5.92 -27.27
C GLY A 300 -13.12 -6.87 -27.02
N GLU A 301 -13.21 -7.98 -27.77
CA GLU A 301 -14.31 -8.94 -27.63
C GLU A 301 -14.05 -10.02 -26.58
N LEU A 302 -12.79 -10.40 -26.34
CA LEU A 302 -12.42 -11.44 -25.37
C LEU A 302 -12.74 -11.05 -23.91
N VAL A 303 -12.57 -9.78 -23.54
CA VAL A 303 -12.80 -9.32 -22.15
C VAL A 303 -14.30 -9.22 -21.80
N ARG A 304 -15.19 -9.10 -22.80
CA ARG A 304 -16.64 -9.08 -22.55
C ARG A 304 -17.24 -10.48 -22.40
N GLN A 305 -16.64 -11.50 -23.00
CA GLN A 305 -17.08 -12.89 -22.83
C GLN A 305 -16.74 -13.40 -21.44
N ASP A 306 -15.55 -13.13 -20.90
CA ASP A 306 -15.16 -13.53 -19.55
C ASP A 306 -16.00 -12.83 -18.45
N ALA A 307 -16.42 -11.58 -18.67
CA ALA A 307 -17.29 -10.86 -17.74
C ALA A 307 -18.75 -11.30 -17.80
N ALA A 308 -19.24 -11.78 -18.95
CA ALA A 308 -20.60 -12.27 -19.12
C ALA A 308 -20.79 -13.70 -18.62
N GLU A 309 -19.77 -14.55 -18.69
CA GLU A 309 -19.80 -15.90 -18.15
C GLU A 309 -19.77 -15.94 -16.60
N THR A 310 -19.18 -14.92 -15.95
CA THR A 310 -19.11 -14.87 -14.47
C THR A 310 -20.45 -14.51 -13.80
N VAL A 311 -21.44 -14.02 -14.56
CA VAL A 311 -22.76 -13.59 -13.99
C VAL A 311 -23.85 -14.66 -14.12
N GLN A 312 -23.61 -15.77 -14.80
CA GLN A 312 -24.63 -16.83 -15.01
C GLN A 312 -24.33 -18.17 -14.32
N ALA A 313 -23.59 -18.21 -13.25
CA ALA A 313 -23.45 -19.42 -12.44
C ALA A 313 -24.58 -19.50 -11.39
N ALA A 314 -25.62 -20.27 -11.69
CA ALA A 314 -26.69 -20.69 -10.79
C ALA A 314 -26.22 -21.75 -9.77
N PRO A 315 -26.96 -22.02 -8.68
CA PRO A 315 -26.47 -22.66 -7.46
C PRO A 315 -26.22 -24.17 -7.59
N PRO A 316 -25.43 -24.75 -6.68
CA PRO A 316 -24.87 -26.09 -6.83
C PRO A 316 -25.85 -27.20 -6.47
N SER A 317 -25.82 -28.27 -7.24
CA SER A 317 -26.32 -29.58 -6.86
C SER A 317 -25.18 -30.55 -6.50
N PRO A 318 -25.38 -31.55 -5.62
CA PRO A 318 -24.30 -32.15 -4.85
C PRO A 318 -23.54 -33.29 -5.52
N ALA A 319 -22.27 -33.28 -5.22
CA ALA A 319 -21.31 -34.39 -5.11
C ALA A 319 -21.40 -35.61 -6.03
N GLN A 320 -20.40 -35.75 -6.88
CA GLN A 320 -19.75 -37.04 -7.13
C GLN A 320 -18.24 -36.87 -7.12
N THR A 321 -17.62 -37.61 -6.22
CA THR A 321 -16.16 -37.71 -6.02
C THR A 321 -15.52 -38.54 -7.12
N THR A 322 -14.56 -37.98 -7.82
CA THR A 322 -13.50 -38.73 -8.51
C THR A 322 -12.16 -38.03 -8.27
N PRO A 323 -11.05 -38.80 -8.10
CA PRO A 323 -9.80 -38.23 -7.57
C PRO A 323 -9.08 -37.41 -8.60
N ALA A 324 -8.64 -36.21 -8.17
CA ALA A 324 -7.83 -35.31 -8.95
C ALA A 324 -6.45 -35.93 -9.24
N GLN A 325 -6.16 -36.13 -10.50
CA GLN A 325 -4.80 -36.33 -10.98
C GLN A 325 -4.02 -35.02 -10.81
N THR A 326 -2.98 -35.08 -9.99
CA THR A 326 -1.99 -34.02 -9.83
C THR A 326 -1.28 -33.78 -11.17
N ALA A 327 -1.47 -32.60 -11.75
CA ALA A 327 -0.62 -32.12 -12.82
C ALA A 327 0.82 -31.93 -12.31
N PRO A 328 1.84 -32.34 -13.06
CA PRO A 328 3.23 -32.19 -12.63
C PRO A 328 3.60 -30.69 -12.64
N ALA A 329 4.20 -30.25 -11.54
CA ALA A 329 4.85 -28.97 -11.46
C ALA A 329 5.86 -28.83 -12.60
N SER A 330 5.78 -27.74 -13.38
CA SER A 330 6.74 -27.43 -14.43
C SER A 330 8.15 -27.35 -13.80
N SER A 331 8.96 -28.35 -14.07
CA SER A 331 10.35 -28.42 -13.66
C SER A 331 11.14 -27.36 -14.42
N VAL A 332 11.70 -26.39 -13.71
CA VAL A 332 12.73 -25.50 -14.25
C VAL A 332 13.91 -26.36 -14.67
N PRO A 333 14.43 -26.23 -15.90
CA PRO A 333 15.52 -27.10 -16.38
C PRO A 333 16.77 -26.95 -15.51
N HIS A 334 17.25 -28.05 -14.98
CA HIS A 334 18.50 -28.16 -14.23
C HIS A 334 19.68 -28.25 -15.21
N VAL A 335 20.63 -27.33 -15.12
CA VAL A 335 21.80 -27.26 -16.02
C VAL A 335 23.04 -27.74 -15.29
N SER A 336 23.83 -28.59 -15.94
CA SER A 336 25.13 -29.07 -15.42
C SER A 336 26.21 -28.00 -15.62
N GLN A 337 27.22 -27.99 -14.74
CA GLN A 337 28.28 -26.97 -14.72
C GLN A 337 29.10 -26.87 -16.02
N ALA A 338 29.10 -27.93 -16.83
CA ALA A 338 29.81 -28.01 -18.11
C ALA A 338 29.06 -27.37 -19.30
N GLN A 339 27.82 -26.88 -19.09
CA GLN A 339 26.94 -26.37 -20.14
C GLN A 339 26.51 -24.92 -19.90
N LEU A 340 27.29 -24.16 -19.12
CA LEU A 340 26.96 -22.75 -18.84
C LEU A 340 27.27 -21.88 -20.05
N ASP A 341 26.25 -21.17 -20.54
CA ASP A 341 26.37 -20.16 -21.58
C ASP A 341 26.80 -18.83 -20.97
N PRO A 342 27.91 -18.19 -21.36
CA PRO A 342 28.38 -16.94 -20.76
C PRO A 342 27.41 -15.75 -20.97
N SER A 343 26.48 -15.83 -21.92
CA SER A 343 25.49 -14.78 -22.18
C SER A 343 24.25 -14.84 -21.28
N LYS A 344 24.15 -15.87 -20.41
CA LYS A 344 22.97 -16.11 -19.57
C LYS A 344 23.30 -15.98 -18.08
N GLN A 345 22.30 -15.63 -17.29
CA GLN A 345 22.43 -15.57 -15.84
C GLN A 345 21.96 -16.86 -15.19
N TYR A 346 22.73 -17.34 -14.20
CA TYR A 346 22.45 -18.56 -13.48
C TYR A 346 22.48 -18.35 -11.96
N LEU A 347 21.60 -19.06 -11.27
CA LEU A 347 21.60 -19.15 -9.81
C LEU A 347 22.15 -20.51 -9.38
N ARG A 348 23.14 -20.49 -8.50
CA ARG A 348 23.68 -21.71 -7.87
C ARG A 348 23.10 -21.91 -6.48
N SER A 349 22.60 -23.11 -6.20
CA SER A 349 22.20 -23.55 -4.87
C SER A 349 22.85 -24.90 -4.56
N LYS A 350 22.72 -25.38 -3.32
CA LYS A 350 23.12 -26.74 -2.95
C LYS A 350 22.33 -27.82 -3.68
N TRP A 351 21.24 -27.45 -4.36
CA TRP A 351 20.34 -28.33 -5.10
C TRP A 351 20.63 -28.34 -6.61
N GLY A 352 21.55 -27.48 -7.10
CA GLY A 352 21.91 -27.40 -8.51
C GLY A 352 22.10 -25.98 -9.03
N ILE A 353 22.35 -25.91 -10.34
CA ILE A 353 22.48 -24.67 -11.10
C ILE A 353 21.23 -24.51 -11.97
N TYR A 354 20.60 -23.33 -11.93
CA TYR A 354 19.34 -23.03 -12.62
C TYR A 354 19.51 -21.81 -13.50
N GLU A 355 19.08 -21.91 -14.76
CA GLU A 355 19.06 -20.80 -15.69
C GLU A 355 17.98 -19.77 -15.28
N MET A 356 18.33 -18.50 -15.32
CA MET A 356 17.39 -17.40 -15.07
C MET A 356 16.81 -16.93 -16.41
N PRO A 357 15.51 -17.12 -16.66
CA PRO A 357 14.88 -16.76 -17.93
C PRO A 357 14.83 -15.25 -18.17
N ASN A 358 15.02 -14.43 -17.13
CA ASN A 358 15.06 -12.98 -17.19
C ASN A 358 15.82 -12.44 -15.96
N PRO A 359 16.67 -11.41 -16.06
CA PRO A 359 17.40 -10.85 -14.93
C PRO A 359 16.49 -10.32 -13.79
N TYR A 360 15.20 -10.12 -14.06
CA TYR A 360 14.18 -9.70 -13.07
C TYR A 360 13.28 -10.83 -12.56
N THR A 361 13.48 -12.06 -13.00
CA THR A 361 12.65 -13.20 -12.56
C THR A 361 13.24 -13.83 -11.31
N VAL A 362 12.50 -13.77 -10.20
CA VAL A 362 12.86 -14.49 -8.97
C VAL A 362 12.49 -15.96 -9.16
N CYS A 363 13.48 -16.81 -9.47
CA CYS A 363 13.27 -18.26 -9.44
C CYS A 363 13.11 -18.73 -7.99
N LEU A 364 11.92 -19.24 -7.64
CA LEU A 364 11.66 -19.92 -6.37
C LEU A 364 12.34 -21.30 -6.41
N VAL A 365 13.59 -21.36 -5.99
CA VAL A 365 14.30 -22.63 -5.75
C VAL A 365 13.88 -23.14 -4.37
N LYS A 366 13.43 -24.40 -4.29
CA LYS A 366 13.15 -25.06 -3.00
C LYS A 366 14.44 -25.16 -2.18
N GLY A 367 14.60 -24.28 -1.21
CA GLY A 367 15.75 -24.26 -0.29
C GLY A 367 15.82 -22.95 0.52
N PRO A 368 16.55 -22.92 1.63
CA PRO A 368 16.70 -21.70 2.42
C PRO A 368 17.49 -20.64 1.62
N ARG A 369 17.01 -19.41 1.61
CA ARG A 369 17.58 -18.25 0.87
C ARG A 369 19.08 -18.03 1.08
N LYS A 370 19.63 -18.50 2.21
CA LYS A 370 21.05 -18.35 2.56
C LYS A 370 22.01 -19.14 1.66
N ASP A 371 21.50 -20.15 0.94
CA ASP A 371 22.29 -21.04 0.09
C ASP A 371 22.34 -20.63 -1.38
N LEU A 372 21.69 -19.52 -1.75
CA LEU A 372 21.63 -19.02 -3.13
C LEU A 372 22.80 -18.06 -3.41
N LYS A 373 23.59 -18.36 -4.43
CA LYS A 373 24.69 -17.48 -4.92
C LYS A 373 24.54 -17.26 -6.41
N LEU A 374 24.73 -16.03 -6.84
CA LEU A 374 24.83 -15.70 -8.26
C LEU A 374 26.16 -16.28 -8.79
N VAL A 375 26.10 -17.07 -9.85
CA VAL A 375 27.27 -17.79 -10.40
C VAL A 375 27.90 -17.05 -11.57
N ALA A 376 27.11 -16.28 -12.31
CA ALA A 376 27.60 -15.44 -13.40
C ALA A 376 26.85 -14.11 -13.41
N THR A 377 27.60 -13.03 -13.48
CA THR A 377 27.16 -11.69 -13.86
C THR A 377 27.86 -11.33 -15.16
N VAL A 378 27.11 -11.00 -16.19
CA VAL A 378 27.63 -10.38 -17.41
C VAL A 378 27.63 -8.87 -17.21
#